data_51a013e09c7758f40ddb1172302f78cb
#
_entry.id   51a013e09c7758f40ddb1172302f78cb
#
_cell.length_a   1.000
_cell.length_b   1.000
_cell.length_c   1.000
_cell.angle_alpha   90.00
_cell.angle_beta   90.00
_cell.angle_gamma   90.00
#
_symmetry.space_group_name_H-M   'P 1'
#
loop_
_entity.id
_entity.type
_entity.pdbx_description
1 polymer ?
#
loop_
_entity_poly.entity_id
_entity_poly.type
_entity_poly.pdbx_seq_one_letter_code
_entity_poly.pdbx_strand_id
1 'polypeptide(L)'
;MSFLDVPSEDLPVVNANKTIKIGINGFGRIGRLVLRAALERSDIEVVAINDPFIEAEYLAYMFKYDSTHGNLKCPVLINDDGELEIGYEGTPFAKKCVKLFTERDPAMIKWDSANVDVVVESTGVFTTTEQASAHFSGGAKKVVISAPSADAPMYVVGVNHTEYKESESVIRTRRARPTAWRRWRRLSTRNSASRKVS
;
A
#
# COMPACT_ATOMS: atom_id res chain seq x y z
N MET A 1 -2.97 14.30 -14.96
CA MET A 1 -3.98 14.53 -13.91
C MET A 1 -3.46 13.82 -12.68
N SER A 2 -2.97 14.57 -11.71
CA SER A 2 -2.34 14.06 -10.48
C SER A 2 -3.40 13.36 -9.62
N PHE A 3 -3.04 12.20 -9.04
CA PHE A 3 -3.96 11.34 -8.28
C PHE A 3 -4.24 11.83 -6.84
N LEU A 4 -3.78 13.04 -6.48
CA LEU A 4 -3.79 13.57 -5.11
C LEU A 4 -4.25 15.04 -5.05
N ASP A 5 -5.46 15.33 -5.52
CA ASP A 5 -6.18 16.52 -5.06
C ASP A 5 -7.11 16.13 -3.89
N VAL A 6 -6.55 15.58 -2.82
CA VAL A 6 -7.18 15.59 -1.50
C VAL A 6 -6.68 16.88 -0.81
N PRO A 7 -7.57 17.79 -0.39
CA PRO A 7 -7.17 18.98 0.35
C PRO A 7 -6.34 18.57 1.56
N SER A 8 -5.16 19.16 1.71
CA SER A 8 -4.21 18.85 2.79
C SER A 8 -4.77 19.16 4.20
N GLU A 9 -5.88 19.84 4.28
CA GLU A 9 -6.55 20.25 5.53
C GLU A 9 -7.31 19.11 6.22
N ASP A 10 -7.68 18.05 5.49
CA ASP A 10 -8.45 16.92 6.02
C ASP A 10 -7.59 15.70 6.42
N LEU A 11 -6.28 15.79 6.26
CA LEU A 11 -5.40 14.70 6.69
C LEU A 11 -5.11 14.84 8.19
N PRO A 12 -5.23 13.75 8.99
CA PRO A 12 -4.86 13.79 10.39
C PRO A 12 -3.41 14.27 10.51
N VAL A 13 -3.18 15.24 11.40
CA VAL A 13 -1.85 15.76 11.73
C VAL A 13 -1.04 14.59 12.29
N VAL A 14 -0.27 13.94 11.45
CA VAL A 14 0.73 12.96 11.89
C VAL A 14 1.79 13.76 12.65
N ASN A 15 2.10 13.36 13.86
CA ASN A 15 3.21 13.94 14.62
C ASN A 15 4.44 14.01 13.72
N ALA A 16 4.87 15.21 13.35
CA ALA A 16 5.87 15.48 12.33
C ALA A 16 7.29 14.89 12.63
N ASN A 17 7.44 14.19 13.75
CA ASN A 17 8.72 13.70 14.26
C ASN A 17 8.91 12.18 14.19
N LYS A 18 7.96 11.40 13.64
CA LYS A 18 8.13 9.94 13.57
C LYS A 18 7.69 9.40 12.21
N THR A 19 8.65 8.96 11.41
CA THR A 19 8.39 8.20 10.18
C THR A 19 7.78 6.85 10.53
N ILE A 20 6.63 6.51 9.90
CA ILE A 20 5.97 5.21 10.09
C ILE A 20 6.62 4.19 9.17
N LYS A 21 7.12 3.09 9.74
CA LYS A 21 7.77 2.01 9.01
C LYS A 21 6.75 0.99 8.55
N ILE A 22 6.70 0.75 7.24
CA ILE A 22 5.72 -0.13 6.60
C ILE A 22 6.40 -1.40 6.09
N GLY A 23 5.77 -2.55 6.38
CA GLY A 23 6.00 -3.82 5.70
C GLY A 23 4.92 -4.10 4.66
N ILE A 24 5.27 -4.68 3.53
CA ILE A 24 4.31 -5.09 2.49
C ILE A 24 4.31 -6.60 2.39
N ASN A 25 3.16 -7.23 2.60
CA ASN A 25 2.96 -8.66 2.34
C ASN A 25 2.22 -8.84 1.01
N GLY A 26 2.89 -9.47 0.04
CA GLY A 26 2.43 -9.61 -1.34
C GLY A 26 2.85 -8.44 -2.24
N PHE A 27 3.82 -8.69 -3.12
CA PHE A 27 4.35 -7.69 -4.05
C PHE A 27 3.74 -7.77 -5.45
N GLY A 28 2.45 -8.07 -5.48
CA GLY A 28 1.61 -8.00 -6.66
C GLY A 28 1.39 -6.55 -7.13
N ARG A 29 0.36 -6.31 -7.92
CA ARG A 29 0.05 -4.97 -8.43
C ARG A 29 -0.18 -3.95 -7.31
N ILE A 30 -0.91 -4.32 -6.27
CA ILE A 30 -1.25 -3.40 -5.17
C ILE A 30 -0.01 -3.10 -4.32
N GLY A 31 0.77 -4.12 -3.92
CA GLY A 31 2.00 -3.91 -3.14
C GLY A 31 3.00 -2.98 -3.84
N ARG A 32 3.19 -3.15 -5.16
CA ARG A 32 4.03 -2.26 -5.96
C ARG A 32 3.53 -0.81 -6.00
N LEU A 33 2.21 -0.61 -6.07
CA LEU A 33 1.63 0.73 -6.02
C LEU A 33 1.76 1.38 -4.65
N VAL A 34 1.63 0.60 -3.58
CA VAL A 34 1.89 1.09 -2.21
C VAL A 34 3.33 1.57 -2.07
N LEU A 35 4.30 0.77 -2.54
CA LEU A 35 5.71 1.19 -2.51
C LEU A 35 5.94 2.46 -3.34
N ARG A 36 5.38 2.57 -4.55
CA ARG A 36 5.50 3.79 -5.37
C ARG A 36 4.93 5.02 -4.67
N ALA A 37 3.74 4.91 -4.08
CA ALA A 37 3.13 6.01 -3.33
C ALA A 37 3.95 6.39 -2.09
N ALA A 38 4.56 5.41 -1.41
CA ALA A 38 5.42 5.66 -0.27
C ALA A 38 6.71 6.41 -0.63
N LEU A 39 7.25 6.22 -1.83
CA LEU A 39 8.45 6.95 -2.29
C LEU A 39 8.20 8.46 -2.45
N GLU A 40 6.96 8.88 -2.68
CA GLU A 40 6.57 10.29 -2.82
C GLU A 40 6.30 10.98 -1.48
N ARG A 41 6.38 10.24 -0.36
CA ARG A 41 6.07 10.73 0.98
C ARG A 41 7.29 10.69 1.89
N SER A 42 7.35 11.65 2.82
CA SER A 42 8.41 11.74 3.85
C SER A 42 7.99 11.19 5.22
N ASP A 43 6.69 11.03 5.46
CA ASP A 43 6.12 10.58 6.74
C ASP A 43 6.00 9.05 6.85
N ILE A 44 6.20 8.33 5.74
CA ILE A 44 6.17 6.86 5.69
C ILE A 44 7.41 6.32 4.98
N GLU A 45 7.84 5.14 5.40
CA GLU A 45 8.96 4.42 4.82
C GLU A 45 8.65 2.94 4.71
N VAL A 46 8.79 2.37 3.51
CA VAL A 46 8.71 0.92 3.35
C VAL A 46 10.08 0.34 3.65
N VAL A 47 10.16 -0.53 4.66
CA VAL A 47 11.40 -1.13 5.15
C VAL A 47 11.51 -2.62 4.88
N ALA A 48 10.38 -3.28 4.56
CA ALA A 48 10.36 -4.71 4.27
C ALA A 48 9.26 -5.09 3.27
N ILE A 49 9.54 -6.09 2.45
CA ILE A 49 8.59 -6.71 1.52
C ILE A 49 8.69 -8.22 1.68
N ASN A 50 7.55 -8.90 1.71
CA ASN A 50 7.48 -10.34 1.66
C ASN A 50 6.70 -10.79 0.43
N ASP A 51 7.29 -11.68 -0.37
CA ASP A 51 6.58 -12.40 -1.43
C ASP A 51 7.28 -13.75 -1.68
N PRO A 52 6.61 -14.88 -1.39
CA PRO A 52 7.22 -16.20 -1.52
C PRO A 52 7.28 -16.74 -2.96
N PHE A 53 6.73 -16.02 -3.93
CA PHE A 53 6.58 -16.51 -5.31
C PHE A 53 7.42 -15.73 -6.33
N ILE A 54 8.02 -14.62 -5.92
CA ILE A 54 8.72 -13.71 -6.81
C ILE A 54 10.19 -13.66 -6.40
N GLU A 55 11.08 -14.01 -7.34
CA GLU A 55 12.52 -13.86 -7.16
C GLU A 55 12.92 -12.37 -7.08
N ALA A 56 13.98 -12.06 -6.35
CA ALA A 56 14.41 -10.70 -6.04
C ALA A 56 14.67 -9.85 -7.30
N GLU A 57 15.40 -10.37 -8.26
CA GLU A 57 15.71 -9.68 -9.52
C GLU A 57 14.45 -9.40 -10.34
N TYR A 58 13.53 -10.37 -10.38
CA TYR A 58 12.26 -10.19 -11.10
C TYR A 58 11.34 -9.22 -10.37
N LEU A 59 11.39 -9.19 -9.04
CA LEU A 59 10.70 -8.20 -8.20
C LEU A 59 11.17 -6.78 -8.52
N ALA A 60 12.49 -6.56 -8.57
CA ALA A 60 13.09 -5.29 -8.94
C ALA A 60 12.71 -4.87 -10.37
N TYR A 61 12.74 -5.81 -11.33
CA TYR A 61 12.31 -5.57 -12.70
C TYR A 61 10.85 -5.13 -12.78
N MET A 62 9.92 -5.87 -12.14
CA MET A 62 8.49 -5.54 -12.14
C MET A 62 8.18 -4.21 -11.44
N PHE A 63 8.98 -3.83 -10.45
CA PHE A 63 8.81 -2.55 -9.77
C PHE A 63 9.27 -1.38 -10.65
N LYS A 64 10.38 -1.56 -11.35
CA LYS A 64 10.94 -0.56 -12.26
C LYS A 64 10.03 -0.31 -13.47
N TYR A 65 9.51 -1.39 -14.06
CA TYR A 65 8.74 -1.33 -15.31
C TYR A 65 7.26 -1.64 -15.05
N ASP A 66 6.40 -0.63 -15.13
CA ASP A 66 4.95 -0.80 -14.99
C ASP A 66 4.26 -0.28 -16.25
N SER A 67 3.45 -1.13 -16.89
CA SER A 67 2.76 -0.82 -18.14
C SER A 67 1.62 0.20 -17.98
N THR A 68 1.09 0.34 -16.77
CA THR A 68 -0.06 1.23 -16.49
C THR A 68 0.39 2.57 -15.92
N HIS A 69 1.38 2.57 -15.00
CA HIS A 69 1.85 3.76 -14.28
C HIS A 69 3.20 4.27 -14.79
N GLY A 70 3.74 3.64 -15.83
CA GLY A 70 5.01 4.02 -16.43
C GLY A 70 6.23 3.54 -15.65
N ASN A 71 7.41 3.78 -16.25
CA ASN A 71 8.67 3.37 -15.65
C ASN A 71 9.06 4.28 -14.48
N LEU A 72 9.62 3.67 -13.44
CA LEU A 72 10.19 4.43 -12.34
C LEU A 72 11.46 5.17 -12.83
N LYS A 73 11.56 6.47 -12.54
CA LYS A 73 12.66 7.32 -13.01
C LYS A 73 13.92 7.27 -12.14
N CYS A 74 13.96 6.35 -11.16
CA CYS A 74 15.14 6.10 -10.35
C CYS A 74 15.65 4.67 -10.58
N PRO A 75 16.92 4.41 -10.29
CA PRO A 75 17.46 3.06 -10.34
C PRO A 75 16.81 2.17 -9.29
N VAL A 76 16.66 0.92 -9.66
CA VAL A 76 16.16 -0.14 -8.79
C VAL A 76 17.04 -1.35 -9.07
N LEU A 77 17.66 -1.88 -8.04
CA LEU A 77 18.55 -3.04 -8.12
C LEU A 77 18.46 -3.87 -6.83
N ILE A 78 19.01 -5.06 -6.87
CA ILE A 78 19.25 -5.88 -5.68
C ILE A 78 20.71 -5.66 -5.30
N ASN A 79 20.95 -5.32 -4.02
CA ASN A 79 22.31 -5.13 -3.50
C ASN A 79 22.95 -6.48 -3.11
N ASP A 80 24.21 -6.45 -2.69
CA ASP A 80 24.97 -7.64 -2.30
C ASP A 80 24.38 -8.34 -1.04
N ASP A 81 23.61 -7.63 -0.23
CA ASP A 81 22.90 -8.15 0.95
C ASP A 81 21.56 -8.79 0.59
N GLY A 82 21.16 -8.79 -0.69
CA GLY A 82 19.87 -9.32 -1.16
C GLY A 82 18.68 -8.40 -0.89
N GLU A 83 18.91 -7.13 -0.57
CA GLU A 83 17.86 -6.14 -0.33
C GLU A 83 17.53 -5.36 -1.62
N LEU A 84 16.28 -4.90 -1.73
CA LEU A 84 15.87 -4.02 -2.82
C LEU A 84 16.38 -2.60 -2.55
N GLU A 85 17.29 -2.15 -3.38
CA GLU A 85 17.85 -0.80 -3.37
C GLU A 85 17.14 0.09 -4.38
N ILE A 86 16.64 1.26 -3.93
CA ILE A 86 15.91 2.23 -4.74
C ILE A 86 16.56 3.60 -4.59
N GLY A 87 16.91 4.22 -5.72
CA GLY A 87 17.51 5.54 -5.74
C GLY A 87 19.02 5.55 -5.56
N TYR A 88 19.62 6.75 -5.53
CA TYR A 88 21.04 6.98 -5.25
C TYR A 88 21.21 8.07 -4.21
N GLU A 89 22.32 8.04 -3.50
CA GLU A 89 22.75 9.17 -2.66
C GLU A 89 22.90 10.43 -3.51
N GLY A 90 22.40 11.57 -2.99
CA GLY A 90 22.51 12.86 -3.66
C GLY A 90 21.50 13.12 -4.79
N THR A 91 20.53 12.25 -5.01
CA THR A 91 19.41 12.50 -5.93
C THR A 91 18.14 12.88 -5.16
N PRO A 92 17.09 13.42 -5.83
CA PRO A 92 15.78 13.64 -5.20
C PRO A 92 15.16 12.36 -4.62
N PHE A 93 15.61 11.18 -5.08
CA PHE A 93 15.29 9.89 -4.53
C PHE A 93 16.48 9.42 -3.67
N ALA A 94 16.49 9.83 -2.40
CA ALA A 94 17.48 9.33 -1.44
C ALA A 94 17.51 7.79 -1.46
N LYS A 95 18.71 7.21 -1.38
CA LYS A 95 18.90 5.77 -1.35
C LYS A 95 18.06 5.14 -0.25
N LYS A 96 17.22 4.18 -0.61
CA LYS A 96 16.39 3.39 0.31
C LYS A 96 16.69 1.92 0.10
N CYS A 97 16.92 1.20 1.20
CA CYS A 97 17.11 -0.25 1.20
C CYS A 97 15.89 -0.90 1.86
N VAL A 98 15.32 -1.89 1.20
CA VAL A 98 14.12 -2.60 1.62
C VAL A 98 14.44 -4.08 1.76
N LYS A 99 14.28 -4.64 2.95
CA LYS A 99 14.49 -6.07 3.21
C LYS A 99 13.50 -6.92 2.45
N LEU A 100 13.97 -8.03 1.88
CA LEU A 100 13.13 -8.99 1.19
C LEU A 100 12.98 -10.26 2.02
N PHE A 101 11.74 -10.71 2.17
CA PHE A 101 11.38 -11.98 2.80
C PHE A 101 10.63 -12.86 1.79
N THR A 102 10.69 -14.18 1.98
CA THR A 102 10.09 -15.18 1.08
C THR A 102 9.21 -16.19 1.84
N GLU A 103 8.65 -15.76 2.98
CA GLU A 103 7.87 -16.61 3.84
C GLU A 103 6.43 -16.76 3.34
N ARG A 104 5.92 -18.02 3.36
CA ARG A 104 4.53 -18.32 3.00
C ARG A 104 3.56 -18.09 4.13
N ASP A 105 4.00 -18.39 5.36
CA ASP A 105 3.20 -18.20 6.55
C ASP A 105 3.42 -16.79 7.12
N PRO A 106 2.36 -15.97 7.24
CA PRO A 106 2.46 -14.64 7.81
C PRO A 106 3.07 -14.59 9.21
N ALA A 107 2.88 -15.65 10.02
CA ALA A 107 3.41 -15.73 11.38
C ALA A 107 4.94 -15.90 11.41
N MET A 108 5.53 -16.39 10.34
CA MET A 108 6.98 -16.66 10.25
C MET A 108 7.77 -15.46 9.70
N ILE A 109 7.08 -14.44 9.19
CA ILE A 109 7.75 -13.25 8.65
C ILE A 109 8.28 -12.41 9.82
N LYS A 110 9.58 -12.17 9.83
CA LYS A 110 10.26 -11.44 10.93
C LYS A 110 10.18 -9.93 10.75
N TRP A 111 8.98 -9.36 10.89
CA TRP A 111 8.75 -7.91 10.76
C TRP A 111 9.53 -7.09 11.80
N ASP A 112 9.76 -7.64 12.98
CA ASP A 112 10.56 -7.06 14.04
C ASP A 112 12.00 -6.79 13.63
N SER A 113 12.61 -7.68 12.82
CA SER A 113 13.98 -7.51 12.32
C SER A 113 14.16 -6.29 11.41
N ALA A 114 13.06 -5.79 10.81
CA ALA A 114 13.01 -4.58 10.01
C ALA A 114 12.34 -3.40 10.75
N ASN A 115 11.98 -3.56 12.02
CA ASN A 115 11.27 -2.57 12.83
C ASN A 115 9.97 -2.07 12.17
N VAL A 116 9.18 -2.95 11.60
CA VAL A 116 7.92 -2.62 10.94
C VAL A 116 6.86 -2.20 11.97
N ASP A 117 6.24 -1.05 11.77
CA ASP A 117 5.11 -0.60 12.59
C ASP A 117 3.77 -1.09 12.01
N VAL A 118 3.60 -1.01 10.69
CA VAL A 118 2.34 -1.34 10.01
C VAL A 118 2.60 -2.29 8.85
N VAL A 119 1.87 -3.38 8.77
CA VAL A 119 1.90 -4.28 7.62
C VAL A 119 0.74 -3.97 6.68
N VAL A 120 1.04 -3.80 5.39
CA VAL A 120 0.03 -3.75 4.32
C VAL A 120 -0.12 -5.15 3.75
N GLU A 121 -1.26 -5.78 4.05
CA GLU A 121 -1.63 -7.09 3.51
C GLU A 121 -2.22 -6.92 2.10
N SER A 122 -1.47 -7.30 1.08
CA SER A 122 -1.83 -7.13 -0.34
C SER A 122 -1.76 -8.41 -1.18
N THR A 123 -1.68 -9.58 -0.54
CA THR A 123 -1.76 -10.87 -1.24
C THR A 123 -3.16 -11.18 -1.75
N GLY A 124 -4.20 -10.73 -1.03
CA GLY A 124 -5.60 -11.09 -1.28
C GLY A 124 -5.98 -12.47 -0.76
N VAL A 125 -5.10 -13.15 -0.03
CA VAL A 125 -5.32 -14.48 0.58
C VAL A 125 -5.77 -14.33 2.03
N PHE A 126 -5.05 -13.53 2.82
CA PHE A 126 -5.33 -13.31 4.24
C PHE A 126 -6.31 -12.15 4.42
N THR A 127 -7.59 -12.41 4.20
CA THR A 127 -8.62 -11.37 4.11
C THR A 127 -9.50 -11.25 5.35
N THR A 128 -9.40 -12.17 6.31
CA THR A 128 -10.11 -12.09 7.59
C THR A 128 -9.23 -11.49 8.67
N THR A 129 -9.86 -10.91 9.70
CA THR A 129 -9.15 -10.34 10.86
C THR A 129 -8.27 -11.39 11.54
N GLU A 130 -8.76 -12.62 11.69
CA GLU A 130 -8.02 -13.74 12.29
C GLU A 130 -6.76 -14.07 11.49
N GLN A 131 -6.89 -14.27 10.18
CA GLN A 131 -5.74 -14.56 9.31
C GLN A 131 -4.71 -13.43 9.28
N ALA A 132 -5.17 -12.18 9.19
CA ALA A 132 -4.30 -11.02 9.19
C ALA A 132 -3.61 -10.80 10.53
N SER A 133 -4.21 -11.25 11.63
CA SER A 133 -3.60 -11.18 12.98
C SER A 133 -2.34 -12.05 13.11
N ALA A 134 -2.12 -13.01 12.23
CA ALA A 134 -0.90 -13.83 12.21
C ALA A 134 0.38 -12.96 12.05
N HIS A 135 0.29 -11.80 11.41
CA HIS A 135 1.41 -10.86 11.28
C HIS A 135 1.91 -10.30 12.62
N PHE A 136 1.07 -10.29 13.66
CA PHE A 136 1.49 -9.82 14.99
C PHE A 136 2.53 -10.73 15.62
N SER A 137 2.50 -12.03 15.30
CA SER A 137 3.53 -12.98 15.76
C SER A 137 4.92 -12.63 15.22
N GLY A 138 4.99 -12.00 14.05
CA GLY A 138 6.22 -11.50 13.45
C GLY A 138 6.65 -10.11 13.94
N GLY A 139 5.92 -9.49 14.88
CA GLY A 139 6.26 -8.20 15.47
C GLY A 139 5.56 -6.98 14.85
N ALA A 140 4.60 -7.15 13.93
CA ALA A 140 3.80 -6.05 13.42
C ALA A 140 2.90 -5.47 14.52
N LYS A 141 2.70 -4.14 14.53
CA LYS A 141 1.82 -3.47 15.50
C LYS A 141 0.41 -3.29 14.97
N LYS A 142 0.26 -3.09 13.67
CA LYS A 142 -1.02 -2.92 12.97
C LYS A 142 -0.98 -3.59 11.60
N VAL A 143 -2.17 -3.99 11.12
CA VAL A 143 -2.32 -4.57 9.77
C VAL A 143 -3.40 -3.84 9.00
N VAL A 144 -3.09 -3.48 7.76
CA VAL A 144 -4.03 -2.84 6.82
C VAL A 144 -4.27 -3.78 5.65
N ILE A 145 -5.46 -4.35 5.57
CA ILE A 145 -5.86 -5.24 4.48
C ILE A 145 -6.27 -4.41 3.27
N SER A 146 -5.60 -4.60 2.14
CA SER A 146 -5.92 -3.92 0.86
C SER A 146 -6.96 -4.66 0.02
N ALA A 147 -7.40 -5.85 0.45
CA ALA A 147 -8.40 -6.68 -0.20
C ALA A 147 -9.78 -6.55 0.47
N PRO A 148 -10.87 -6.98 -0.18
CA PRO A 148 -12.17 -7.07 0.46
C PRO A 148 -12.11 -8.07 1.62
N SER A 149 -12.47 -7.61 2.82
CA SER A 149 -12.61 -8.44 4.02
C SER A 149 -14.08 -8.56 4.40
N ALA A 150 -14.46 -9.66 5.07
CA ALA A 150 -15.82 -9.89 5.54
C ALA A 150 -16.07 -9.24 6.92
N ASP A 151 -15.04 -9.17 7.75
CA ASP A 151 -15.13 -8.86 9.18
C ASP A 151 -14.30 -7.63 9.62
N ALA A 152 -13.21 -7.29 8.91
CA ALA A 152 -12.37 -6.15 9.29
C ALA A 152 -13.09 -4.81 9.08
N PRO A 153 -13.01 -3.85 10.04
CA PRO A 153 -13.58 -2.51 9.92
C PRO A 153 -12.99 -1.79 8.70
N MET A 154 -13.88 -1.08 7.97
CA MET A 154 -13.51 -0.44 6.70
C MET A 154 -13.39 1.06 6.84
N TYR A 155 -12.23 1.58 6.45
CA TYR A 155 -11.98 3.02 6.40
C TYR A 155 -11.70 3.49 4.97
N VAL A 156 -12.31 4.61 4.62
CA VAL A 156 -12.16 5.25 3.31
C VAL A 156 -11.81 6.72 3.56
N VAL A 157 -10.64 7.13 3.08
CA VAL A 157 -10.18 8.53 3.18
C VAL A 157 -11.18 9.44 2.49
N GLY A 158 -11.55 10.55 3.15
CA GLY A 158 -12.56 11.49 2.68
C GLY A 158 -14.02 11.07 2.91
N VAL A 159 -14.27 9.88 3.52
CA VAL A 159 -15.64 9.41 3.80
C VAL A 159 -15.86 9.16 5.29
N ASN A 160 -15.09 8.27 5.90
CA ASN A 160 -15.24 7.88 7.31
C ASN A 160 -13.89 7.66 8.01
N HIS A 161 -12.82 8.22 7.51
CA HIS A 161 -11.48 8.08 8.11
C HIS A 161 -11.39 8.75 9.49
N THR A 162 -12.24 9.74 9.77
CA THR A 162 -12.35 10.41 11.07
C THR A 162 -12.95 9.52 12.17
N GLU A 163 -13.62 8.44 11.78
CA GLU A 163 -14.20 7.45 12.72
C GLU A 163 -13.18 6.40 13.17
N TYR A 164 -11.95 6.46 12.63
CA TYR A 164 -10.88 5.51 12.95
C TYR A 164 -10.58 5.51 14.46
N LYS A 165 -10.50 4.29 15.01
CA LYS A 165 -10.16 4.07 16.42
C LYS A 165 -8.77 3.46 16.50
N GLU A 166 -7.92 4.08 17.30
CA GLU A 166 -6.55 3.59 17.50
C GLU A 166 -6.48 2.19 18.12
N SER A 167 -7.51 1.78 18.83
CA SER A 167 -7.65 0.43 19.42
C SER A 167 -7.79 -0.68 18.36
N GLU A 168 -8.13 -0.36 17.12
CA GLU A 168 -8.27 -1.34 16.05
C GLU A 168 -6.90 -1.70 15.48
N SER A 169 -6.50 -2.94 15.70
CA SER A 169 -5.20 -3.45 15.24
C SER A 169 -5.22 -3.92 13.79
N VAL A 170 -6.37 -4.42 13.31
CA VAL A 170 -6.59 -4.85 11.93
C VAL A 170 -7.68 -4.00 11.31
N ILE A 171 -7.38 -3.33 10.23
CA ILE A 171 -8.33 -2.52 9.46
C ILE A 171 -8.24 -2.87 7.98
N ARG A 172 -9.24 -2.48 7.21
CA ARG A 172 -9.17 -2.59 5.75
C ARG A 172 -9.47 -1.29 5.05
N THR A 173 -8.89 -1.13 3.87
CA THR A 173 -9.25 -0.05 2.96
C THR A 173 -10.29 -0.51 1.94
N ARG A 174 -11.07 0.42 1.40
CA ARG A 174 -12.06 0.10 0.38
C ARG A 174 -11.39 -0.02 -0.99
N ARG A 175 -11.52 -1.17 -1.63
CA ARG A 175 -11.34 -1.26 -3.08
C ARG A 175 -12.57 -0.63 -3.76
N ALA A 176 -12.37 0.33 -4.67
CA ALA A 176 -13.45 0.87 -5.48
C ALA A 176 -14.15 -0.26 -6.25
N ARG A 177 -15.40 -0.57 -5.90
CA ARG A 177 -16.19 -1.59 -6.62
C ARG A 177 -16.54 -1.05 -8.01
N PRO A 178 -16.48 -1.84 -9.07
CA PRO A 178 -16.93 -1.46 -10.41
C PRO A 178 -18.40 -1.03 -10.47
N THR A 179 -19.21 -1.40 -9.47
CA THR A 179 -20.63 -1.01 -9.35
C THR A 179 -20.86 0.47 -9.10
N ALA A 180 -19.92 1.17 -8.44
CA ALA A 180 -20.01 2.63 -8.28
C ALA A 180 -19.84 3.36 -9.63
N TRP A 181 -18.95 2.86 -10.49
CA TRP A 181 -18.74 3.37 -11.84
C TRP A 181 -19.97 3.20 -12.75
N ARG A 182 -20.69 2.04 -12.66
CA ARG A 182 -21.93 1.81 -13.41
C ARG A 182 -23.04 2.76 -12.99
N ARG A 183 -23.13 3.13 -11.71
CA ARG A 183 -24.13 4.07 -11.20
C ARG A 183 -23.83 5.50 -11.64
N TRP A 184 -22.56 5.90 -11.64
CA TRP A 184 -22.13 7.22 -12.10
C TRP A 184 -22.40 7.40 -13.62
N ARG A 185 -22.12 6.38 -14.43
CA ARG A 185 -22.41 6.38 -15.87
C ARG A 185 -23.90 6.55 -16.17
N ARG A 186 -24.79 5.94 -15.37
CA ARG A 186 -26.25 6.11 -15.55
C ARG A 186 -26.73 7.52 -15.19
N LEU A 187 -26.10 8.19 -14.25
CA LEU A 187 -26.47 9.56 -13.86
C LEU A 187 -25.96 10.58 -14.87
N SER A 188 -24.77 10.40 -15.44
CA SER A 188 -24.22 11.30 -16.46
C SER A 188 -24.94 11.21 -17.80
N THR A 189 -25.43 10.02 -18.20
CA THR A 189 -26.22 9.85 -19.43
C THR A 189 -27.65 10.39 -19.30
N ARG A 190 -28.25 10.43 -18.10
CA ARG A 190 -29.57 11.08 -17.91
C ARG A 190 -29.51 12.60 -18.01
N ASN A 191 -28.41 13.23 -17.53
CA ASN A 191 -28.25 14.68 -17.61
C ASN A 191 -27.92 15.19 -19.04
N SER A 192 -27.36 14.34 -19.90
CA SER A 192 -27.08 14.71 -21.29
C SER A 192 -28.32 14.59 -22.20
N ALA A 193 -29.31 13.76 -21.84
CA ALA A 193 -30.54 13.59 -22.59
C ALA A 193 -31.53 14.72 -22.33
N SER A 194 -31.51 15.39 -21.18
CA SER A 194 -32.43 16.51 -20.85
C SER A 194 -32.01 17.86 -21.43
N ARG A 195 -30.82 17.97 -22.08
CA ARG A 195 -30.34 19.21 -22.74
C ARG A 195 -30.58 19.26 -24.26
N LYS A 196 -31.33 18.34 -24.82
CA LYS A 196 -31.62 18.30 -26.28
C LYS A 196 -33.09 18.58 -26.63
N VAL A 197 -33.87 19.17 -25.74
CA VAL A 197 -35.24 19.64 -26.03
C VAL A 197 -35.40 21.04 -25.44
N SER A 198 -34.92 22.01 -26.17
CA SER A 198 -35.43 23.40 -26.21
C SER A 198 -34.74 24.14 -27.32
#